data_450cc06fdb63869222ac323e99b9befe
#
_entry.id   450cc06fdb63869222ac323e99b9befe
#
_cell.length_a   1.000
_cell.length_b   1.000
_cell.length_c   1.000
_cell.angle_alpha   90.00
_cell.angle_beta   90.00
_cell.angle_gamma   90.00
#
_symmetry.space_group_name_H-M   'P 1'
#
loop_
_entity.id
_entity.type
_entity.pdbx_description
1 polymer ?
#
loop_
_entity_poly.entity_id
_entity_poly.type
_entity_poly.pdbx_seq_one_letter_code
_entity_poly.pdbx_strand_id
1 'polypeptide(L)'
;MAKYETLSAQLTERMRQDILDNTRPSFAAKSTDAIRRDNSVDRESIWRPAYARDTDKILHSPFYNRYTDKTQVFSFYKNDDITRRALHVQLVSRIARTIGSALNLNLDLIEAIALGHDIGHTPFGHAGEKYINEIYRAECGRFFNHNVHSVRVLDIVFNHNLTLDTLNGIITHNGEFEMNEYRPQPMHSFEAFDDMVESCYVDQSNIIKIIPSTLEGCVVRVSDIIAYLGKDRQDAMRAKLTYTEPCVDENGRIRTFNAEIINNLEVNIIEHSYGKPYIKLDEEHYALMKEAKRDNYALIYNTETVSKVLDEKVRPIMQRMYMKLLADLKAGNKSSPIFKHHIDFLANNHYSPRLPYLETEPNQIVIDYMASMTDDYCTELYNYMFPDKPIDFHYHGYFEDMM
;
A
#
# COMPACT_ATOMS: atom_id res chain seq x y z
N MET A 1 32.36 -5.50 5.40
CA MET A 1 32.09 -4.16 4.83
C MET A 1 30.94 -4.27 3.85
N ALA A 2 30.02 -3.32 3.91
CA ALA A 2 28.89 -3.23 2.99
C ALA A 2 29.40 -3.17 1.53
N LYS A 3 28.75 -3.91 0.63
CA LYS A 3 29.13 -3.98 -0.78
C LYS A 3 28.04 -3.30 -1.59
N TYR A 4 28.20 -1.99 -1.81
CA TYR A 4 27.31 -1.21 -2.67
C TYR A 4 27.70 -1.39 -4.13
N GLU A 5 26.72 -1.73 -4.97
CA GLU A 5 26.85 -1.70 -6.42
C GLU A 5 26.81 -0.25 -6.93
N THR A 6 27.36 -0.03 -8.11
CA THR A 6 27.39 1.27 -8.77
C THR A 6 27.03 1.11 -10.24
N LEU A 7 26.44 2.16 -10.81
CA LEU A 7 26.14 2.20 -12.24
C LEU A 7 27.42 2.05 -13.07
N SER A 8 27.31 1.41 -14.24
CA SER A 8 28.39 1.31 -15.20
C SER A 8 28.84 2.71 -15.68
N ALA A 9 30.14 2.84 -15.99
CA ALA A 9 30.68 4.11 -16.48
C ALA A 9 29.99 4.54 -17.81
N GLN A 10 29.66 3.58 -18.67
CA GLN A 10 28.96 3.85 -19.92
C GLN A 10 27.55 4.43 -19.69
N LEU A 11 26.78 3.82 -18.80
CA LEU A 11 25.45 4.33 -18.45
C LEU A 11 25.53 5.68 -17.78
N THR A 12 26.45 5.84 -16.81
CA THR A 12 26.66 7.11 -16.12
C THR A 12 26.94 8.26 -17.09
N GLU A 13 27.80 8.01 -18.11
CA GLU A 13 28.12 9.04 -19.12
C GLU A 13 26.93 9.34 -20.02
N ARG A 14 26.18 8.32 -20.44
CA ARG A 14 24.94 8.52 -21.19
C ARG A 14 23.92 9.35 -20.42
N MET A 15 23.70 9.05 -19.13
CA MET A 15 22.79 9.81 -18.26
C MET A 15 23.22 11.28 -18.16
N ARG A 16 24.52 11.55 -18.02
CA ARG A 16 25.05 12.93 -18.00
C ARG A 16 24.70 13.67 -19.29
N GLN A 17 24.91 13.03 -20.44
CA GLN A 17 24.59 13.63 -21.74
C GLN A 17 23.09 13.89 -21.88
N ASP A 18 22.24 12.91 -21.55
CA ASP A 18 20.80 13.06 -21.63
C ASP A 18 20.27 14.19 -20.70
N ILE A 19 20.89 14.38 -19.53
CA ILE A 19 20.60 15.53 -18.63
C ILE A 19 20.99 16.86 -19.28
N LEU A 20 22.18 16.95 -19.88
CA LEU A 20 22.63 18.16 -20.55
C LEU A 20 21.74 18.52 -21.74
N ASP A 21 21.30 17.54 -22.49
CA ASP A 21 20.43 17.69 -23.66
C ASP A 21 18.94 17.86 -23.26
N ASN A 22 18.61 17.80 -21.97
CA ASN A 22 17.25 17.84 -21.44
C ASN A 22 16.33 16.80 -22.12
N THR A 23 16.86 15.62 -22.42
CA THR A 23 16.15 14.53 -23.09
C THR A 23 15.22 13.83 -22.13
N ARG A 24 13.92 13.81 -22.43
CA ARG A 24 12.93 13.06 -21.68
C ARG A 24 12.39 11.91 -22.51
N PRO A 25 12.27 10.67 -21.97
CA PRO A 25 11.72 9.55 -22.72
C PRO A 25 10.26 9.79 -23.10
N SER A 26 9.89 9.40 -24.32
CA SER A 26 8.53 9.61 -24.87
C SER A 26 7.44 8.81 -24.13
N PHE A 27 7.85 7.77 -23.41
CA PHE A 27 6.97 6.89 -22.64
C PHE A 27 6.75 7.33 -21.18
N ALA A 28 7.43 8.38 -20.71
CA ALA A 28 7.16 8.95 -19.40
C ALA A 28 5.79 9.64 -19.40
N ALA A 29 5.02 9.45 -18.33
CA ALA A 29 3.70 10.06 -18.18
C ALA A 29 3.80 11.60 -18.20
N LYS A 30 2.87 12.25 -18.90
CA LYS A 30 2.79 13.71 -18.98
C LYS A 30 1.57 14.22 -18.24
N SER A 31 1.76 15.19 -17.36
CA SER A 31 0.66 15.81 -16.62
C SER A 31 -0.41 16.43 -17.55
N THR A 32 0.00 16.86 -18.74
CA THR A 32 -0.93 17.41 -19.77
C THR A 32 -1.87 16.38 -20.36
N ASP A 33 -1.52 15.10 -20.30
CA ASP A 33 -2.30 14.00 -20.88
C ASP A 33 -3.17 13.31 -19.81
N ALA A 34 -3.09 13.78 -18.55
CA ALA A 34 -3.80 13.22 -17.42
C ALA A 34 -5.33 13.37 -17.56
N ILE A 35 -6.06 12.30 -17.26
CA ILE A 35 -7.52 12.24 -17.36
C ILE A 35 -8.12 12.20 -15.95
N ARG A 36 -9.15 13.01 -15.69
CA ARG A 36 -9.96 13.01 -14.46
C ARG A 36 -11.40 12.63 -14.77
N ARG A 37 -12.15 12.16 -13.76
CA ARG A 37 -13.59 11.92 -13.93
C ARG A 37 -14.34 13.21 -14.23
N ASP A 38 -14.01 14.28 -13.54
CA ASP A 38 -14.55 15.61 -13.79
C ASP A 38 -13.42 16.59 -14.13
N ASN A 39 -13.29 16.92 -15.41
CA ASN A 39 -12.31 17.88 -15.90
C ASN A 39 -12.75 19.36 -15.71
N SER A 40 -13.96 19.62 -15.23
CA SER A 40 -14.45 20.98 -14.97
C SER A 40 -13.91 21.57 -13.66
N VAL A 41 -13.53 20.71 -12.73
CA VAL A 41 -12.86 21.05 -11.47
C VAL A 41 -11.35 20.75 -11.59
N ASP A 42 -10.57 21.22 -10.63
CA ASP A 42 -9.12 20.92 -10.56
C ASP A 42 -8.31 21.45 -11.76
N ARG A 43 -8.57 22.66 -12.20
CA ARG A 43 -7.79 23.29 -13.28
C ARG A 43 -6.32 23.31 -12.94
N GLU A 44 -5.52 22.78 -13.86
CA GLU A 44 -4.09 22.75 -13.76
C GLU A 44 -3.47 24.15 -13.82
N SER A 45 -2.31 24.29 -13.22
CA SER A 45 -1.44 25.43 -13.36
C SER A 45 0.01 24.97 -13.57
N ILE A 46 0.84 25.83 -14.16
CA ILE A 46 2.25 25.51 -14.40
C ILE A 46 2.97 25.08 -13.11
N TRP A 47 2.64 25.69 -11.98
CA TRP A 47 3.28 25.37 -10.67
C TRP A 47 2.58 24.25 -9.89
N ARG A 48 1.40 23.78 -10.31
CA ARG A 48 0.64 22.66 -9.74
C ARG A 48 0.04 21.82 -10.87
N PRO A 49 0.86 20.98 -11.52
CA PRO A 49 0.40 20.07 -12.56
C PRO A 49 -0.52 18.99 -11.98
N ALA A 50 -1.17 18.20 -12.85
CA ALA A 50 -2.21 17.24 -12.47
C ALA A 50 -1.80 16.30 -11.34
N TYR A 51 -0.65 15.65 -11.48
CA TYR A 51 -0.20 14.65 -10.51
C TYR A 51 0.28 15.26 -9.18
N ALA A 52 0.87 16.47 -9.21
CA ALA A 52 1.20 17.19 -7.98
C ALA A 52 -0.07 17.53 -7.17
N ARG A 53 -1.19 17.85 -7.86
CA ARG A 53 -2.49 18.02 -7.20
C ARG A 53 -3.02 16.74 -6.60
N ASP A 54 -2.78 15.59 -7.24
CA ASP A 54 -3.18 14.30 -6.70
C ASP A 54 -2.42 13.99 -5.40
N THR A 55 -1.11 14.26 -5.37
CA THR A 55 -0.30 14.16 -4.16
C THR A 55 -0.86 15.02 -3.02
N ASP A 56 -1.16 16.30 -3.29
CA ASP A 56 -1.77 17.21 -2.29
C ASP A 56 -3.09 16.62 -1.74
N LYS A 57 -3.99 16.14 -2.60
CA LYS A 57 -5.28 15.59 -2.19
C LYS A 57 -5.13 14.32 -1.34
N ILE A 58 -4.20 13.44 -1.70
CA ILE A 58 -3.90 12.22 -0.93
C ILE A 58 -3.38 12.59 0.46
N LEU A 59 -2.40 13.50 0.54
CA LEU A 59 -1.81 13.94 1.82
C LEU A 59 -2.83 14.61 2.74
N HIS A 60 -3.78 15.36 2.18
CA HIS A 60 -4.84 16.02 2.94
C HIS A 60 -6.07 15.13 3.17
N SER A 61 -6.08 13.89 2.68
CA SER A 61 -7.14 12.94 2.98
C SER A 61 -7.18 12.60 4.48
N PRO A 62 -8.36 12.60 5.12
CA PRO A 62 -8.44 12.28 6.54
C PRO A 62 -7.88 10.89 6.88
N PHE A 63 -7.94 9.93 5.95
CA PHE A 63 -7.43 8.59 6.19
C PHE A 63 -5.92 8.49 6.06
N TYR A 64 -5.26 9.45 5.39
CA TYR A 64 -3.80 9.47 5.32
C TYR A 64 -3.15 9.57 6.72
N ASN A 65 -3.70 10.41 7.59
CA ASN A 65 -3.19 10.55 8.96
C ASN A 65 -3.28 9.25 9.77
N ARG A 66 -4.22 8.34 9.43
CA ARG A 66 -4.39 7.05 10.13
C ARG A 66 -3.25 6.08 9.88
N TYR A 67 -2.40 6.33 8.88
CA TYR A 67 -1.18 5.54 8.66
C TYR A 67 -0.24 5.51 9.86
N THR A 68 -0.24 6.58 10.68
CA THR A 68 0.63 6.70 11.86
C THR A 68 0.36 5.62 12.91
N ASP A 69 -0.89 5.16 12.98
CA ASP A 69 -1.35 4.23 14.01
C ASP A 69 -1.80 2.87 13.43
N LYS A 70 -1.46 2.60 12.16
CA LYS A 70 -1.62 1.29 11.52
C LYS A 70 -0.30 0.53 11.55
N THR A 71 -0.35 -0.69 12.04
CA THR A 71 0.78 -1.61 12.02
C THR A 71 1.21 -1.92 10.58
N GLN A 72 2.53 -2.04 10.35
CA GLN A 72 3.06 -2.61 9.12
C GLN A 72 3.04 -4.15 9.22
N VAL A 73 3.75 -4.72 10.19
CA VAL A 73 3.84 -6.18 10.43
C VAL A 73 3.57 -6.54 11.88
N PHE A 74 4.15 -5.79 12.84
CA PHE A 74 4.19 -6.16 14.26
C PHE A 74 3.13 -5.42 15.06
N SER A 75 1.95 -6.03 15.20
CA SER A 75 0.88 -5.54 16.06
C SER A 75 1.21 -5.78 17.54
N PHE A 76 0.66 -4.94 18.43
CA PHE A 76 0.81 -5.07 19.89
C PHE A 76 2.22 -4.83 20.45
N TYR A 77 3.07 -4.09 19.73
CA TYR A 77 4.37 -3.64 20.22
C TYR A 77 4.34 -2.14 20.52
N LYS A 78 4.66 -1.77 21.77
CA LYS A 78 4.92 -0.40 22.18
C LYS A 78 6.41 -0.12 22.02
N ASN A 79 6.85 0.09 20.79
CA ASN A 79 8.23 0.38 20.44
C ASN A 79 8.26 1.38 19.30
N ASP A 80 8.83 2.56 19.53
CA ASP A 80 8.87 3.69 18.58
C ASP A 80 9.77 3.41 17.38
N ASP A 81 10.67 2.43 17.49
CA ASP A 81 11.59 2.04 16.42
C ASP A 81 10.98 1.02 15.44
N ILE A 82 9.83 0.41 15.77
CA ILE A 82 9.12 -0.50 14.88
C ILE A 82 8.30 0.30 13.87
N THR A 83 8.44 -0.04 12.60
CA THR A 83 7.82 0.68 11.49
C THR A 83 6.29 0.67 11.57
N ARG A 84 5.71 1.85 11.45
CA ARG A 84 4.30 2.05 11.16
C ARG A 84 4.10 2.31 9.68
N ARG A 85 2.87 2.14 9.20
CA ARG A 85 2.53 2.27 7.78
C ARG A 85 2.86 3.65 7.21
N ALA A 86 2.80 4.71 8.01
CA ALA A 86 3.23 6.05 7.62
C ALA A 86 4.68 6.10 7.13
N LEU A 87 5.60 5.41 7.81
CA LEU A 87 7.00 5.36 7.37
C LEU A 87 7.17 4.49 6.13
N HIS A 88 6.43 3.36 6.03
CA HIS A 88 6.49 2.49 4.86
C HIS A 88 6.16 3.24 3.57
N VAL A 89 5.02 3.94 3.49
CA VAL A 89 4.64 4.68 2.28
C VAL A 89 5.65 5.76 1.90
N GLN A 90 6.32 6.38 2.86
CA GLN A 90 7.42 7.32 2.61
C GLN A 90 8.67 6.63 2.05
N LEU A 91 9.01 5.44 2.54
CA LEU A 91 10.13 4.64 2.02
C LEU A 91 9.87 4.20 0.59
N VAL A 92 8.66 3.70 0.30
CA VAL A 92 8.23 3.37 -1.07
C VAL A 92 8.37 4.59 -2.00
N SER A 93 7.84 5.74 -1.57
CA SER A 93 7.96 6.99 -2.32
C SER A 93 9.42 7.36 -2.56
N ARG A 94 10.29 7.24 -1.56
CA ARG A 94 11.71 7.61 -1.69
C ARG A 94 12.44 6.72 -2.69
N ILE A 95 12.28 5.39 -2.58
CA ILE A 95 12.89 4.42 -3.49
C ILE A 95 12.37 4.63 -4.92
N ALA A 96 11.05 4.71 -5.08
CA ALA A 96 10.43 4.91 -6.39
C ALA A 96 10.87 6.22 -7.06
N ARG A 97 11.00 7.30 -6.29
CA ARG A 97 11.50 8.60 -6.80
C ARG A 97 12.98 8.55 -7.17
N THR A 98 13.81 7.77 -6.47
CA THR A 98 15.21 7.55 -6.83
C THR A 98 15.32 6.89 -8.20
N ILE A 99 14.60 5.76 -8.38
CA ILE A 99 14.57 5.03 -9.67
C ILE A 99 13.96 5.93 -10.76
N GLY A 100 12.80 6.54 -10.50
CA GLY A 100 12.11 7.39 -11.45
C GLY A 100 12.93 8.61 -11.89
N SER A 101 13.67 9.23 -10.97
CA SER A 101 14.59 10.33 -11.29
C SER A 101 15.71 9.89 -12.21
N ALA A 102 16.32 8.75 -11.92
CA ALA A 102 17.37 8.17 -12.77
C ALA A 102 16.86 7.83 -14.17
N LEU A 103 15.64 7.32 -14.28
CA LEU A 103 14.98 6.97 -15.55
C LEU A 103 14.29 8.15 -16.25
N ASN A 104 14.36 9.36 -15.67
CA ASN A 104 13.72 10.60 -16.15
C ASN A 104 12.19 10.48 -16.35
N LEU A 105 11.52 9.79 -15.41
CA LEU A 105 10.07 9.60 -15.35
C LEU A 105 9.37 10.75 -14.61
N ASN A 106 8.04 10.71 -14.54
CA ASN A 106 7.23 11.71 -13.84
C ASN A 106 7.22 11.48 -12.33
N LEU A 107 7.99 12.28 -11.60
CA LEU A 107 8.15 12.12 -10.15
C LEU A 107 6.90 12.48 -9.34
N ASP A 108 6.04 13.37 -9.85
CA ASP A 108 4.80 13.73 -9.17
C ASP A 108 3.80 12.56 -9.22
N LEU A 109 3.72 11.86 -10.36
CA LEU A 109 2.88 10.66 -10.50
C LEU A 109 3.40 9.52 -9.60
N ILE A 110 4.70 9.29 -9.59
CA ILE A 110 5.34 8.29 -8.70
C ILE A 110 4.99 8.59 -7.25
N GLU A 111 5.11 9.83 -6.82
CA GLU A 111 4.82 10.23 -5.44
C GLU A 111 3.34 10.05 -5.09
N ALA A 112 2.43 10.49 -5.97
CA ALA A 112 1.00 10.34 -5.77
C ALA A 112 0.60 8.87 -5.60
N ILE A 113 1.09 7.98 -6.47
CA ILE A 113 0.82 6.55 -6.38
C ILE A 113 1.40 5.98 -5.07
N ALA A 114 2.68 6.27 -4.77
CA ALA A 114 3.37 5.72 -3.61
C ALA A 114 2.75 6.17 -2.28
N LEU A 115 2.27 7.40 -2.16
CA LEU A 115 1.63 7.88 -0.93
C LEU A 115 0.20 7.36 -0.76
N GLY A 116 -0.49 7.06 -1.87
CA GLY A 116 -1.88 6.61 -1.85
C GLY A 116 -2.07 5.10 -1.83
N HIS A 117 -1.04 4.30 -2.15
CA HIS A 117 -1.21 2.88 -2.47
C HIS A 117 -1.88 2.07 -1.34
N ASP A 118 -1.52 2.33 -0.10
CA ASP A 118 -1.92 1.57 1.09
C ASP A 118 -3.09 2.20 1.90
N ILE A 119 -3.68 3.33 1.43
CA ILE A 119 -4.67 4.10 2.21
C ILE A 119 -5.92 3.28 2.60
N GLY A 120 -6.23 2.25 1.83
CA GLY A 120 -7.31 1.31 2.06
C GLY A 120 -6.95 0.11 2.94
N HIS A 121 -5.74 0.05 3.48
CA HIS A 121 -5.30 -1.09 4.28
C HIS A 121 -6.06 -1.18 5.61
N THR A 122 -6.30 -2.40 6.07
CA THR A 122 -7.05 -2.72 7.29
C THR A 122 -6.20 -2.55 8.56
N PRO A 123 -6.80 -2.45 9.76
CA PRO A 123 -6.06 -2.67 11.00
C PRO A 123 -5.43 -4.08 11.01
N PHE A 124 -4.34 -4.25 11.71
CA PHE A 124 -3.57 -5.50 11.82
C PHE A 124 -2.99 -6.02 10.50
N GLY A 125 -2.72 -5.14 9.55
CA GLY A 125 -2.04 -5.45 8.31
C GLY A 125 -2.73 -6.56 7.48
N HIS A 126 -1.94 -7.42 6.84
CA HIS A 126 -2.45 -8.51 6.00
C HIS A 126 -3.31 -9.55 6.73
N ALA A 127 -3.10 -9.72 8.05
CA ALA A 127 -3.98 -10.60 8.84
C ALA A 127 -5.41 -10.02 8.91
N GLY A 128 -5.54 -8.74 9.19
CA GLY A 128 -6.83 -8.05 9.18
C GLY A 128 -7.50 -8.09 7.80
N GLU A 129 -6.73 -7.90 6.74
CA GLU A 129 -7.20 -8.03 5.35
C GLU A 129 -7.77 -9.43 5.07
N LYS A 130 -7.02 -10.47 5.43
CA LYS A 130 -7.48 -11.87 5.31
C LYS A 130 -8.80 -12.09 6.04
N TYR A 131 -8.92 -11.62 7.29
CA TYR A 131 -10.14 -11.82 8.08
C TYR A 131 -11.35 -11.07 7.51
N ILE A 132 -11.15 -9.83 7.08
CA ILE A 132 -12.20 -9.05 6.41
C ILE A 132 -12.61 -9.73 5.11
N ASN A 133 -11.67 -10.20 4.31
CA ASN A 133 -11.96 -10.89 3.05
C ASN A 133 -12.76 -12.16 3.28
N GLU A 134 -12.40 -12.98 4.28
CA GLU A 134 -13.14 -14.19 4.64
C GLU A 134 -14.61 -13.89 5.02
N ILE A 135 -14.83 -12.85 5.84
CA ILE A 135 -16.18 -12.45 6.29
C ILE A 135 -16.96 -11.87 5.11
N TYR A 136 -16.37 -10.95 4.35
CA TYR A 136 -17.04 -10.29 3.23
C TYR A 136 -17.45 -11.28 2.15
N ARG A 137 -16.59 -12.24 1.85
CA ARG A 137 -16.91 -13.34 0.93
C ARG A 137 -18.07 -14.20 1.44
N ALA A 138 -18.10 -14.52 2.73
CA ALA A 138 -19.15 -15.33 3.32
C ALA A 138 -20.51 -14.62 3.31
N GLU A 139 -20.54 -13.30 3.56
CA GLU A 139 -21.77 -12.52 3.72
C GLU A 139 -22.38 -12.04 2.39
N CYS A 140 -21.57 -11.74 1.39
CA CYS A 140 -22.07 -11.19 0.11
C CYS A 140 -21.40 -11.75 -1.15
N GLY A 141 -20.48 -12.71 -1.03
CA GLY A 141 -19.83 -13.35 -2.18
C GLY A 141 -18.77 -12.50 -2.87
N ARG A 142 -18.41 -11.33 -2.32
CA ARG A 142 -17.42 -10.41 -2.88
C ARG A 142 -16.07 -10.55 -2.19
N PHE A 143 -15.01 -10.16 -2.87
CA PHE A 143 -13.65 -10.22 -2.35
C PHE A 143 -13.16 -8.85 -1.89
N PHE A 144 -12.38 -8.83 -0.81
CA PHE A 144 -11.70 -7.65 -0.30
C PHE A 144 -10.20 -7.74 -0.60
N ASN A 145 -9.64 -6.65 -1.15
CA ASN A 145 -8.22 -6.46 -1.33
C ASN A 145 -7.89 -5.00 -0.97
N HIS A 146 -6.82 -4.75 -0.22
CA HIS A 146 -6.48 -3.41 0.27
C HIS A 146 -6.18 -2.42 -0.86
N ASN A 147 -5.56 -2.85 -1.96
CA ASN A 147 -5.28 -2.01 -3.13
C ASN A 147 -6.56 -1.57 -3.86
N VAL A 148 -7.53 -2.45 -4.02
CA VAL A 148 -8.87 -2.12 -4.54
C VAL A 148 -9.58 -1.16 -3.60
N HIS A 149 -9.47 -1.41 -2.30
CA HIS A 149 -10.07 -0.55 -1.28
C HIS A 149 -9.38 0.82 -1.19
N SER A 150 -8.08 0.92 -1.47
CA SER A 150 -7.37 2.21 -1.55
C SER A 150 -7.98 3.11 -2.63
N VAL A 151 -8.26 2.54 -3.80
CA VAL A 151 -8.98 3.26 -4.86
C VAL A 151 -10.39 3.65 -4.39
N ARG A 152 -11.13 2.73 -3.76
CA ARG A 152 -12.47 3.01 -3.25
C ARG A 152 -12.48 4.17 -2.26
N VAL A 153 -11.54 4.22 -1.33
CA VAL A 153 -11.39 5.31 -0.36
C VAL A 153 -11.21 6.65 -1.07
N LEU A 154 -10.30 6.71 -2.05
CA LEU A 154 -9.92 7.96 -2.70
C LEU A 154 -10.94 8.42 -3.75
N ASP A 155 -11.52 7.50 -4.51
CA ASP A 155 -12.39 7.81 -5.66
C ASP A 155 -13.88 7.83 -5.32
N ILE A 156 -14.34 6.94 -4.40
CA ILE A 156 -15.75 6.82 -4.04
C ILE A 156 -16.07 7.51 -2.71
N VAL A 157 -15.35 7.14 -1.65
CA VAL A 157 -15.68 7.59 -0.28
C VAL A 157 -15.37 9.08 -0.10
N PHE A 158 -14.20 9.52 -0.56
CA PHE A 158 -13.79 10.94 -0.46
C PHE A 158 -13.91 11.71 -1.78
N ASN A 159 -14.16 11.04 -2.89
CA ASN A 159 -14.37 11.67 -4.21
C ASN A 159 -13.31 12.75 -4.54
N HIS A 160 -12.03 12.36 -4.37
CA HIS A 160 -10.93 13.31 -4.57
C HIS A 160 -10.71 13.72 -6.02
N ASN A 161 -11.44 13.12 -6.98
CA ASN A 161 -11.27 13.40 -8.41
C ASN A 161 -9.81 13.29 -8.85
N LEU A 162 -9.15 12.17 -8.46
CA LEU A 162 -7.77 11.90 -8.86
C LEU A 162 -7.67 11.52 -10.33
N THR A 163 -6.48 11.61 -10.90
CA THR A 163 -6.23 11.19 -12.27
C THR A 163 -6.33 9.67 -12.42
N LEU A 164 -6.69 9.24 -13.62
CA LEU A 164 -6.77 7.82 -13.99
C LEU A 164 -5.45 7.09 -13.75
N ASP A 165 -4.33 7.72 -14.13
CA ASP A 165 -3.00 7.15 -13.95
C ASP A 165 -2.64 6.93 -12.47
N THR A 166 -2.99 7.90 -11.61
CA THR A 166 -2.78 7.78 -10.16
C THR A 166 -3.62 6.64 -9.57
N LEU A 167 -4.92 6.57 -9.89
CA LEU A 167 -5.80 5.51 -9.39
C LEU A 167 -5.40 4.13 -9.94
N ASN A 168 -5.01 4.05 -11.22
CA ASN A 168 -4.51 2.82 -11.81
C ASN A 168 -3.21 2.36 -11.15
N GLY A 169 -2.26 3.27 -10.94
CA GLY A 169 -1.03 2.95 -10.22
C GLY A 169 -1.31 2.43 -8.79
N ILE A 170 -2.26 3.04 -8.09
CA ILE A 170 -2.66 2.62 -6.74
C ILE A 170 -3.25 1.22 -6.73
N ILE A 171 -4.21 0.88 -7.61
CA ILE A 171 -4.81 -0.46 -7.60
C ILE A 171 -3.82 -1.55 -8.03
N THR A 172 -2.85 -1.21 -8.86
CA THR A 172 -1.92 -2.17 -9.47
C THR A 172 -0.58 -2.31 -8.75
N HIS A 173 -0.42 -1.71 -7.55
CA HIS A 173 0.85 -1.79 -6.83
C HIS A 173 1.22 -3.20 -6.37
N ASN A 174 0.27 -4.09 -6.13
CA ASN A 174 0.40 -5.55 -5.87
C ASN A 174 1.83 -6.09 -5.67
N GLY A 175 2.57 -5.58 -4.71
CA GLY A 175 3.95 -6.01 -4.40
C GLY A 175 4.06 -7.49 -3.98
N GLU A 176 2.93 -8.15 -3.71
CA GLU A 176 2.91 -9.58 -3.42
C GLU A 176 3.21 -10.47 -4.64
N PHE A 177 3.08 -9.91 -5.85
CA PHE A 177 3.29 -10.65 -7.10
C PHE A 177 4.46 -10.03 -7.87
N GLU A 178 5.68 -10.42 -7.48
CA GLU A 178 6.92 -9.97 -8.12
C GLU A 178 7.06 -10.49 -9.55
N MET A 179 7.59 -9.66 -10.42
CA MET A 179 7.90 -9.98 -11.81
C MET A 179 9.35 -9.63 -12.12
N ASN A 180 9.97 -10.40 -13.04
CA ASN A 180 11.30 -10.07 -13.55
C ASN A 180 11.27 -8.79 -14.41
N GLU A 181 10.19 -8.62 -15.19
CA GLU A 181 10.00 -7.50 -16.09
C GLU A 181 8.57 -6.95 -15.98
N TYR A 182 8.45 -5.65 -15.79
CA TYR A 182 7.19 -4.92 -15.71
C TYR A 182 7.00 -4.07 -16.96
N ARG A 183 6.00 -4.42 -17.78
CA ARG A 183 5.60 -3.64 -18.96
C ARG A 183 4.25 -3.00 -18.70
N PRO A 184 4.12 -1.67 -18.85
CA PRO A 184 2.84 -1.02 -18.67
C PRO A 184 1.82 -1.47 -19.73
N GLN A 185 0.55 -1.53 -19.31
CA GLN A 185 -0.59 -1.75 -20.19
C GLN A 185 -1.46 -0.49 -20.21
N PRO A 186 -1.33 0.37 -21.23
CA PRO A 186 -2.05 1.65 -21.27
C PRO A 186 -3.56 1.51 -21.04
N MET A 187 -4.11 2.40 -20.22
CA MET A 187 -5.55 2.51 -19.95
C MET A 187 -6.00 3.92 -20.28
N HIS A 188 -7.10 4.05 -21.03
CA HIS A 188 -7.49 5.32 -21.62
C HIS A 188 -8.88 5.82 -21.19
N SER A 189 -9.59 5.07 -20.33
CA SER A 189 -10.91 5.47 -19.88
C SER A 189 -11.24 5.00 -18.47
N PHE A 190 -12.05 5.78 -17.77
CA PHE A 190 -12.61 5.39 -16.47
C PHE A 190 -13.60 4.23 -16.57
N GLU A 191 -14.25 4.02 -17.70
CA GLU A 191 -15.12 2.86 -17.91
C GLU A 191 -14.33 1.56 -17.82
N ALA A 192 -13.23 1.45 -18.58
CA ALA A 192 -12.35 0.27 -18.50
C ALA A 192 -11.71 0.10 -17.12
N PHE A 193 -11.43 1.22 -16.44
CA PHE A 193 -10.91 1.20 -15.07
C PHE A 193 -11.96 0.69 -14.08
N ASP A 194 -13.20 1.15 -14.16
CA ASP A 194 -14.30 0.72 -13.30
C ASP A 194 -14.61 -0.77 -13.50
N ASP A 195 -14.58 -1.28 -14.74
CA ASP A 195 -14.71 -2.71 -15.06
C ASP A 195 -13.58 -3.53 -14.43
N MET A 196 -12.35 -3.04 -14.50
CA MET A 196 -11.20 -3.68 -13.86
C MET A 196 -11.36 -3.74 -12.33
N VAL A 197 -11.76 -2.63 -11.70
CA VAL A 197 -12.03 -2.55 -10.26
C VAL A 197 -13.12 -3.56 -9.86
N GLU A 198 -14.25 -3.55 -10.57
CA GLU A 198 -15.38 -4.47 -10.29
C GLU A 198 -14.97 -5.93 -10.49
N SER A 199 -14.17 -6.24 -11.49
CA SER A 199 -13.66 -7.59 -11.72
C SER A 199 -12.89 -8.17 -10.52
N CYS A 200 -12.16 -7.33 -9.77
CA CYS A 200 -11.44 -7.73 -8.57
C CYS A 200 -12.36 -8.02 -7.37
N TYR A 201 -13.53 -7.38 -7.30
CA TYR A 201 -14.54 -7.71 -6.29
C TYR A 201 -15.27 -9.03 -6.58
N VAL A 202 -15.37 -9.42 -7.86
CA VAL A 202 -16.12 -10.62 -8.29
C VAL A 202 -15.25 -11.87 -8.28
N ASP A 203 -13.98 -11.75 -8.68
CA ASP A 203 -13.04 -12.86 -8.74
C ASP A 203 -11.67 -12.46 -8.23
N GLN A 204 -11.25 -13.03 -7.10
CA GLN A 204 -9.96 -12.76 -6.48
C GLN A 204 -8.77 -13.08 -7.41
N SER A 205 -8.92 -13.99 -8.35
CA SER A 205 -7.84 -14.31 -9.30
C SER A 205 -7.49 -13.16 -10.24
N ASN A 206 -8.36 -12.17 -10.39
CA ASN A 206 -8.11 -11.00 -11.22
C ASN A 206 -7.09 -10.04 -10.61
N ILE A 207 -6.94 -10.04 -9.27
CA ILE A 207 -5.97 -9.19 -8.58
C ILE A 207 -4.52 -9.45 -9.06
N ILE A 208 -4.21 -10.69 -9.45
CA ILE A 208 -2.87 -11.07 -9.94
C ILE A 208 -2.63 -10.58 -11.37
N LYS A 209 -3.70 -10.36 -12.13
CA LYS A 209 -3.65 -10.07 -13.56
C LYS A 209 -3.55 -8.58 -13.88
N ILE A 210 -3.88 -7.72 -12.92
CA ILE A 210 -3.84 -6.27 -13.14
C ILE A 210 -2.41 -5.76 -13.23
N ILE A 211 -2.17 -4.91 -14.24
CA ILE A 211 -0.84 -4.38 -14.58
C ILE A 211 -0.92 -2.84 -14.62
N PRO A 212 0.11 -2.13 -14.11
CA PRO A 212 0.15 -0.67 -14.18
C PRO A 212 0.02 -0.14 -15.62
N SER A 213 -0.70 0.96 -15.79
CA SER A 213 -0.86 1.61 -17.10
C SER A 213 0.34 2.47 -17.50
N THR A 214 1.20 2.82 -16.55
CA THR A 214 2.36 3.68 -16.74
C THR A 214 3.65 3.04 -16.22
N LEU A 215 4.81 3.48 -16.68
CA LEU A 215 6.09 3.06 -16.12
C LEU A 215 6.26 3.53 -14.68
N GLU A 216 5.71 4.69 -14.36
CA GLU A 216 5.68 5.23 -13.01
C GLU A 216 4.98 4.25 -12.04
N GLY A 217 3.85 3.70 -12.44
CA GLY A 217 3.15 2.66 -11.68
C GLY A 217 3.99 1.38 -11.55
N CYS A 218 4.70 0.96 -12.62
CA CYS A 218 5.61 -0.17 -12.58
C CYS A 218 6.76 0.04 -11.59
N VAL A 219 7.32 1.26 -11.56
CA VAL A 219 8.37 1.64 -10.59
C VAL A 219 7.85 1.56 -9.17
N VAL A 220 6.66 2.11 -8.88
CA VAL A 220 6.09 2.04 -7.52
C VAL A 220 5.85 0.60 -7.10
N ARG A 221 5.31 -0.25 -7.98
CA ARG A 221 5.05 -1.66 -7.70
C ARG A 221 6.31 -2.43 -7.28
N VAL A 222 7.43 -2.27 -7.97
CA VAL A 222 8.69 -2.92 -7.58
C VAL A 222 9.31 -2.28 -6.34
N SER A 223 9.15 -0.97 -6.17
CA SER A 223 9.68 -0.23 -5.02
C SER A 223 9.00 -0.60 -3.71
N ASP A 224 7.73 -0.96 -3.75
CA ASP A 224 7.00 -1.47 -2.60
C ASP A 224 7.66 -2.75 -2.06
N ILE A 225 8.00 -3.70 -2.93
CA ILE A 225 8.74 -4.92 -2.54
C ILE A 225 10.08 -4.56 -1.90
N ILE A 226 10.85 -3.69 -2.56
CA ILE A 226 12.19 -3.30 -2.08
C ILE A 226 12.11 -2.65 -0.70
N ALA A 227 11.08 -1.83 -0.44
CA ALA A 227 10.91 -1.08 0.79
C ALA A 227 10.75 -1.98 2.03
N TYR A 228 10.04 -3.11 1.92
CA TYR A 228 9.81 -3.98 3.08
C TYR A 228 10.89 -5.06 3.27
N LEU A 229 11.60 -5.48 2.22
CA LEU A 229 12.51 -6.63 2.28
C LEU A 229 13.52 -6.56 3.45
N GLY A 230 14.26 -5.49 3.53
CA GLY A 230 15.25 -5.33 4.61
C GLY A 230 14.67 -4.65 5.85
N LYS A 231 13.65 -3.82 5.70
CA LYS A 231 13.08 -3.06 6.81
C LYS A 231 12.33 -3.97 7.80
N ASP A 232 11.53 -4.92 7.29
CA ASP A 232 10.80 -5.85 8.16
C ASP A 232 11.73 -6.78 8.94
N ARG A 233 12.91 -7.10 8.40
CA ARG A 233 13.97 -7.82 9.13
C ARG A 233 14.54 -6.99 10.29
N GLN A 234 14.79 -5.70 10.06
CA GLN A 234 15.23 -4.81 11.14
C GLN A 234 14.16 -4.72 12.24
N ASP A 235 12.90 -4.65 11.87
CA ASP A 235 11.80 -4.59 12.82
C ASP A 235 11.60 -5.92 13.56
N ALA A 236 11.80 -7.07 12.90
CA ALA A 236 11.82 -8.39 13.54
C ALA A 236 12.92 -8.50 14.62
N MET A 237 14.11 -7.98 14.33
CA MET A 237 15.18 -7.91 15.34
C MET A 237 14.81 -7.01 16.53
N ARG A 238 14.16 -5.86 16.28
CA ARG A 238 13.69 -4.97 17.34
C ARG A 238 12.53 -5.57 18.15
N ALA A 239 11.68 -6.34 17.51
CA ALA A 239 10.63 -7.13 18.16
C ALA A 239 11.19 -8.35 18.93
N LYS A 240 12.53 -8.56 18.92
CA LYS A 240 13.20 -9.67 19.59
C LYS A 240 12.68 -11.05 19.18
N LEU A 241 12.23 -11.18 17.95
CA LEU A 241 11.98 -12.50 17.38
C LEU A 241 13.31 -13.25 17.30
N THR A 242 13.27 -14.56 17.51
CA THR A 242 14.46 -15.46 17.57
C THR A 242 15.21 -15.55 16.23
N TYR A 243 14.77 -14.79 15.25
CA TYR A 243 15.41 -14.70 13.95
C TYR A 243 16.51 -13.63 13.96
N THR A 244 17.73 -14.04 13.65
CA THR A 244 18.90 -13.17 13.69
C THR A 244 19.71 -13.13 12.40
N GLU A 245 19.50 -14.09 11.50
CA GLU A 245 20.34 -14.20 10.31
C GLU A 245 19.59 -13.80 9.05
N PRO A 246 20.06 -12.83 8.30
CA PRO A 246 19.50 -12.47 7.00
C PRO A 246 20.05 -13.34 5.88
N CYS A 247 19.29 -13.45 4.78
CA CYS A 247 19.77 -14.07 3.55
C CYS A 247 21.07 -13.43 3.07
N VAL A 248 22.09 -14.24 2.97
CA VAL A 248 23.37 -13.86 2.39
C VAL A 248 23.68 -14.88 1.33
N ASP A 249 23.86 -14.49 0.07
CA ASP A 249 24.50 -15.38 -0.88
C ASP A 249 25.97 -15.55 -0.51
N GLU A 250 26.61 -16.63 -1.00
CA GLU A 250 28.03 -16.90 -0.76
C GLU A 250 28.96 -15.78 -1.27
N ASN A 251 28.44 -14.93 -2.17
CA ASN A 251 29.11 -13.77 -2.76
C ASN A 251 28.70 -12.45 -2.10
N GLY A 252 27.72 -12.45 -1.20
CA GLY A 252 27.29 -11.31 -0.42
C GLY A 252 26.60 -10.21 -1.21
N ARG A 253 25.78 -10.53 -2.21
CA ARG A 253 25.20 -9.56 -3.14
C ARG A 253 23.85 -8.98 -2.73
N ILE A 254 23.03 -9.73 -1.99
CA ILE A 254 21.92 -9.15 -1.24
C ILE A 254 22.19 -9.42 0.20
N ARG A 255 22.60 -8.41 0.96
CA ARG A 255 23.05 -8.58 2.33
C ARG A 255 22.07 -8.02 3.35
N THR A 256 22.41 -8.34 4.57
CA THR A 256 21.87 -8.03 5.88
C THR A 256 21.39 -6.60 6.07
N PHE A 257 22.03 -5.64 5.44
CA PHE A 257 21.73 -4.23 5.65
C PHE A 257 20.69 -3.74 4.66
N ASN A 258 19.60 -3.18 5.18
CA ASN A 258 18.52 -2.61 4.37
C ASN A 258 19.04 -1.63 3.29
N ALA A 259 20.04 -0.82 3.64
CA ALA A 259 20.64 0.13 2.70
C ALA A 259 21.35 -0.54 1.50
N GLU A 260 21.97 -1.72 1.71
CA GLU A 260 22.57 -2.47 0.59
C GLU A 260 21.52 -3.08 -0.32
N ILE A 261 20.48 -3.69 0.27
CA ILE A 261 19.36 -4.27 -0.49
C ILE A 261 18.75 -3.20 -1.39
N ILE A 262 18.42 -2.04 -0.83
CA ILE A 262 17.84 -0.94 -1.58
C ILE A 262 18.78 -0.49 -2.69
N ASN A 263 20.04 -0.15 -2.37
CA ASN A 263 21.01 0.35 -3.35
C ASN A 263 21.22 -0.64 -4.51
N ASN A 264 21.44 -1.91 -4.20
CA ASN A 264 21.81 -2.88 -5.23
C ASN A 264 20.64 -3.20 -6.17
N LEU A 265 19.40 -3.27 -5.63
CA LEU A 265 18.22 -3.42 -6.46
C LEU A 265 17.92 -2.16 -7.29
N GLU A 266 18.08 -0.94 -6.72
CA GLU A 266 17.93 0.31 -7.48
C GLU A 266 18.93 0.40 -8.63
N VAL A 267 20.21 0.12 -8.37
CA VAL A 267 21.28 0.13 -9.39
C VAL A 267 20.97 -0.87 -10.50
N ASN A 268 20.57 -2.10 -10.15
CA ASN A 268 20.26 -3.14 -11.13
C ASN A 268 19.04 -2.76 -11.99
N ILE A 269 17.98 -2.23 -11.38
CA ILE A 269 16.80 -1.75 -12.13
C ILE A 269 17.18 -0.64 -13.10
N ILE A 270 17.98 0.35 -12.67
CA ILE A 270 18.40 1.48 -13.51
C ILE A 270 19.24 0.96 -14.70
N GLU A 271 20.22 0.09 -14.45
CA GLU A 271 21.07 -0.48 -15.52
C GLU A 271 20.26 -1.20 -16.61
N HIS A 272 19.21 -1.94 -16.20
CA HIS A 272 18.45 -2.76 -17.14
C HIS A 272 17.24 -2.06 -17.75
N SER A 273 16.82 -0.90 -17.19
CA SER A 273 15.62 -0.18 -17.61
C SER A 273 15.88 1.15 -18.31
N TYR A 274 17.08 1.72 -18.19
CA TYR A 274 17.38 3.06 -18.73
C TYR A 274 17.09 3.16 -20.22
N GLY A 275 16.23 4.11 -20.61
CA GLY A 275 15.82 4.34 -21.99
C GLY A 275 14.99 3.21 -22.61
N LYS A 276 14.38 2.35 -21.76
CA LYS A 276 13.51 1.25 -22.19
C LYS A 276 12.07 1.48 -21.76
N PRO A 277 11.06 0.98 -22.52
CA PRO A 277 9.64 1.07 -22.15
C PRO A 277 9.23 -0.06 -21.20
N TYR A 278 10.09 -0.42 -20.25
CA TYR A 278 9.83 -1.42 -19.21
C TYR A 278 10.75 -1.20 -18.01
N ILE A 279 10.38 -1.78 -16.88
CA ILE A 279 11.19 -1.88 -15.66
C ILE A 279 11.63 -3.33 -15.52
N LYS A 280 12.92 -3.57 -15.33
CA LYS A 280 13.49 -4.92 -15.34
C LYS A 280 14.61 -5.08 -14.34
N LEU A 281 14.64 -6.26 -13.69
CA LEU A 281 15.78 -6.82 -12.98
C LEU A 281 16.47 -7.87 -13.88
N ASP A 282 17.77 -8.07 -13.75
CA ASP A 282 18.40 -9.25 -14.32
C ASP A 282 17.96 -10.54 -13.58
N GLU A 283 18.27 -11.69 -14.15
CA GLU A 283 17.84 -12.99 -13.60
C GLU A 283 18.40 -13.25 -12.19
N GLU A 284 19.61 -12.78 -11.91
CA GLU A 284 20.29 -12.99 -10.65
C GLU A 284 19.64 -12.16 -9.53
N HIS A 285 19.50 -10.85 -9.73
CA HIS A 285 18.87 -9.96 -8.75
C HIS A 285 17.39 -10.28 -8.54
N TYR A 286 16.70 -10.70 -9.59
CA TYR A 286 15.32 -11.17 -9.46
C TYR A 286 15.22 -12.44 -8.60
N ALA A 287 16.12 -13.42 -8.80
CA ALA A 287 16.15 -14.64 -8.01
C ALA A 287 16.44 -14.34 -6.52
N LEU A 288 17.40 -13.44 -6.26
CA LEU A 288 17.77 -13.02 -4.91
C LEU A 288 16.63 -12.25 -4.22
N MET A 289 15.93 -11.36 -4.93
CA MET A 289 14.76 -10.65 -4.41
C MET A 289 13.65 -11.64 -4.03
N LYS A 290 13.37 -12.63 -4.89
CA LYS A 290 12.40 -13.70 -4.61
C LYS A 290 12.79 -14.52 -3.39
N GLU A 291 14.04 -14.88 -3.27
CA GLU A 291 14.56 -15.62 -2.13
C GLU A 291 14.42 -14.83 -0.84
N ALA A 292 14.85 -13.56 -0.83
CA ALA A 292 14.72 -12.67 0.32
C ALA A 292 13.25 -12.51 0.76
N LYS A 293 12.33 -12.40 -0.19
CA LYS A 293 10.89 -12.34 0.07
C LYS A 293 10.39 -13.65 0.69
N ARG A 294 10.71 -14.81 0.10
CA ARG A 294 10.35 -16.13 0.63
C ARG A 294 10.81 -16.29 2.07
N ASP A 295 12.03 -15.84 2.38
CA ASP A 295 12.57 -15.92 3.72
C ASP A 295 11.82 -15.03 4.70
N ASN A 296 11.42 -13.82 4.31
CA ASN A 296 10.59 -12.96 5.16
C ASN A 296 9.25 -13.65 5.47
N TYR A 297 8.62 -14.32 4.48
CA TYR A 297 7.41 -15.09 4.72
C TYR A 297 7.62 -16.23 5.71
N ALA A 298 8.68 -17.00 5.54
CA ALA A 298 8.97 -18.17 6.39
C ALA A 298 9.40 -17.77 7.82
N LEU A 299 10.21 -16.74 7.95
CA LEU A 299 10.93 -16.42 9.18
C LEU A 299 10.28 -15.27 9.98
N ILE A 300 9.39 -14.49 9.37
CA ILE A 300 8.74 -13.35 10.01
C ILE A 300 7.22 -13.54 10.00
N TYR A 301 6.58 -13.50 8.82
CA TYR A 301 5.12 -13.36 8.75
C TYR A 301 4.35 -14.61 9.14
N ASN A 302 4.87 -15.81 8.80
CA ASN A 302 4.22 -17.09 9.09
C ASN A 302 4.69 -17.71 10.41
N THR A 303 5.39 -16.97 11.26
CA THR A 303 5.82 -17.48 12.57
C THR A 303 4.62 -17.59 13.51
N GLU A 304 4.63 -18.62 14.37
CA GLU A 304 3.58 -18.82 15.38
C GLU A 304 3.47 -17.61 16.33
N THR A 305 4.60 -16.98 16.65
CA THR A 305 4.66 -15.80 17.52
C THR A 305 3.87 -14.62 16.96
N VAL A 306 3.94 -14.38 15.65
CA VAL A 306 3.20 -13.28 15.00
C VAL A 306 1.76 -13.68 14.70
N SER A 307 1.53 -14.88 14.17
CA SER A 307 0.20 -15.29 13.66
C SER A 307 -0.78 -15.69 14.76
N LYS A 308 -0.32 -16.32 15.87
CA LYS A 308 -1.18 -16.91 16.89
C LYS A 308 -2.10 -15.89 17.57
N VAL A 309 -1.57 -14.76 18.03
CA VAL A 309 -2.38 -13.71 18.67
C VAL A 309 -3.40 -13.14 17.70
N LEU A 310 -3.03 -12.99 16.45
CA LEU A 310 -3.91 -12.48 15.40
C LEU A 310 -5.05 -13.47 15.10
N ASP A 311 -4.75 -14.75 14.92
CA ASP A 311 -5.76 -15.76 14.65
C ASP A 311 -6.68 -16.04 15.85
N GLU A 312 -6.14 -16.11 17.07
CA GLU A 312 -6.90 -16.47 18.27
C GLU A 312 -7.71 -15.30 18.87
N LYS A 313 -7.18 -14.06 18.77
CA LYS A 313 -7.81 -12.89 19.38
C LYS A 313 -8.43 -11.95 18.35
N VAL A 314 -7.67 -11.53 17.32
CA VAL A 314 -8.12 -10.50 16.38
C VAL A 314 -9.21 -11.02 15.44
N ARG A 315 -9.06 -12.21 14.87
CA ARG A 315 -10.06 -12.79 13.96
C ARG A 315 -11.47 -12.84 14.60
N PRO A 316 -11.66 -13.36 15.84
CA PRO A 316 -12.98 -13.39 16.46
C PRO A 316 -13.57 -12.01 16.75
N ILE A 317 -12.75 -11.02 17.13
CA ILE A 317 -13.27 -9.67 17.39
C ILE A 317 -13.71 -8.99 16.11
N MET A 318 -12.94 -9.10 15.03
CA MET A 318 -13.31 -8.52 13.74
C MET A 318 -14.62 -9.14 13.22
N GLN A 319 -14.80 -10.43 13.35
CA GLN A 319 -16.04 -11.12 12.95
C GLN A 319 -17.25 -10.63 13.78
N ARG A 320 -17.11 -10.55 15.11
CA ARG A 320 -18.20 -10.07 15.97
C ARG A 320 -18.55 -8.61 15.71
N MET A 321 -17.55 -7.76 15.53
CA MET A 321 -17.75 -6.34 15.20
C MET A 321 -18.46 -6.18 13.87
N TYR A 322 -18.03 -6.90 12.84
CA TYR A 322 -18.65 -6.89 11.52
C TYR A 322 -20.15 -7.22 11.60
N MET A 323 -20.50 -8.33 12.23
CA MET A 323 -21.90 -8.77 12.36
C MET A 323 -22.75 -7.75 13.14
N LYS A 324 -22.21 -7.19 14.22
CA LYS A 324 -22.91 -6.18 15.03
C LYS A 324 -23.11 -4.88 14.27
N LEU A 325 -22.07 -4.38 13.60
CA LEU A 325 -22.13 -3.15 12.79
C LEU A 325 -23.10 -3.31 11.61
N LEU A 326 -23.12 -4.48 10.97
CA LEU A 326 -24.05 -4.79 9.88
C LEU A 326 -25.51 -4.81 10.38
N ALA A 327 -25.74 -5.44 11.54
CA ALA A 327 -27.07 -5.46 12.15
C ALA A 327 -27.54 -4.05 12.54
N ASP A 328 -26.69 -3.25 13.14
CA ASP A 328 -27.00 -1.87 13.51
C ASP A 328 -27.27 -0.98 12.29
N LEU A 329 -26.49 -1.15 11.22
CA LEU A 329 -26.69 -0.42 9.97
C LEU A 329 -28.05 -0.77 9.35
N LYS A 330 -28.38 -2.06 9.22
CA LYS A 330 -29.65 -2.54 8.67
C LYS A 330 -30.86 -2.12 9.51
N ALA A 331 -30.69 -2.02 10.84
CA ALA A 331 -31.72 -1.55 11.75
C ALA A 331 -31.87 -0.01 11.80
N GLY A 332 -30.98 0.74 11.14
CA GLY A 332 -30.97 2.20 11.20
C GLY A 332 -30.61 2.76 12.59
N ASN A 333 -29.84 2.03 13.41
CA ASN A 333 -29.46 2.42 14.76
C ASN A 333 -28.49 3.61 14.77
N LYS A 334 -29.02 4.82 14.80
CA LYS A 334 -28.25 6.07 14.77
C LYS A 334 -27.31 6.28 15.96
N SER A 335 -27.46 5.53 17.04
CA SER A 335 -26.55 5.59 18.18
C SER A 335 -25.31 4.70 18.02
N SER A 336 -25.31 3.80 17.03
CA SER A 336 -24.18 2.91 16.76
C SER A 336 -22.94 3.68 16.26
N PRO A 337 -21.74 3.21 16.62
CA PRO A 337 -20.48 3.80 16.15
C PRO A 337 -20.38 3.93 14.62
N ILE A 338 -20.94 3.01 13.83
CA ILE A 338 -20.91 3.09 12.37
C ILE A 338 -21.63 4.36 11.85
N PHE A 339 -22.72 4.80 12.51
CA PHE A 339 -23.34 6.06 12.15
C PHE A 339 -22.53 7.26 12.66
N LYS A 340 -22.12 7.26 13.94
CA LYS A 340 -21.46 8.39 14.58
C LYS A 340 -20.05 8.67 14.05
N HIS A 341 -19.23 7.62 13.90
CA HIS A 341 -17.81 7.77 13.59
C HIS A 341 -17.48 7.52 12.12
N HIS A 342 -18.45 7.10 11.30
CA HIS A 342 -18.24 6.88 9.89
C HIS A 342 -19.23 7.66 9.03
N ILE A 343 -20.53 7.36 9.08
CA ILE A 343 -21.52 7.99 8.21
C ILE A 343 -21.64 9.48 8.48
N ASP A 344 -21.81 9.88 9.77
CA ASP A 344 -21.89 11.29 10.18
C ASP A 344 -20.56 12.01 9.90
N PHE A 345 -19.42 11.32 10.08
CA PHE A 345 -18.10 11.86 9.75
C PHE A 345 -17.99 12.19 8.25
N LEU A 346 -18.40 11.28 7.38
CA LEU A 346 -18.38 11.52 5.92
C LEU A 346 -19.35 12.64 5.52
N ALA A 347 -20.56 12.67 6.12
CA ALA A 347 -21.57 13.69 5.83
C ALA A 347 -21.14 15.11 6.26
N ASN A 348 -20.34 15.22 7.32
CA ASN A 348 -19.86 16.49 7.86
C ASN A 348 -18.49 16.92 7.30
N ASN A 349 -17.89 16.14 6.43
CA ASN A 349 -16.61 16.47 5.81
C ASN A 349 -16.81 17.26 4.52
N HIS A 350 -15.78 18.01 4.10
CA HIS A 350 -15.80 18.75 2.83
C HIS A 350 -15.85 17.82 1.60
N TYR A 351 -15.51 16.55 1.78
CA TYR A 351 -15.54 15.53 0.74
C TYR A 351 -16.86 14.78 0.80
N SER A 352 -17.73 15.02 -0.18
CA SER A 352 -18.96 14.24 -0.35
C SER A 352 -18.65 12.96 -1.13
N PRO A 353 -19.14 11.81 -0.70
CA PRO A 353 -19.03 10.58 -1.50
C PRO A 353 -19.53 10.76 -2.93
N ARG A 354 -18.89 10.12 -3.90
CA ARG A 354 -19.25 10.20 -5.32
C ARG A 354 -20.64 9.64 -5.62
N LEU A 355 -21.09 8.70 -4.82
CA LEU A 355 -22.40 8.05 -4.94
C LEU A 355 -23.24 8.36 -3.70
N PRO A 356 -24.58 8.22 -3.76
CA PRO A 356 -25.43 8.26 -2.57
C PRO A 356 -24.97 7.18 -1.57
N TYR A 357 -24.14 7.55 -0.60
CA TYR A 357 -23.36 6.60 0.20
C TYR A 357 -24.23 5.60 0.97
N LEU A 358 -25.38 6.05 1.50
CA LEU A 358 -26.33 5.17 2.22
C LEU A 358 -27.09 4.19 1.31
N GLU A 359 -27.05 4.38 0.00
CA GLU A 359 -27.61 3.45 -0.98
C GLU A 359 -26.61 2.35 -1.37
N THR A 360 -25.34 2.48 -0.94
CA THR A 360 -24.34 1.45 -1.10
C THR A 360 -24.76 0.18 -0.36
N GLU A 361 -24.38 -0.96 -0.89
CA GLU A 361 -24.62 -2.27 -0.26
C GLU A 361 -24.13 -2.28 1.19
N PRO A 362 -24.96 -2.67 2.18
CA PRO A 362 -24.62 -2.52 3.61
C PRO A 362 -23.31 -3.20 4.04
N ASN A 363 -22.98 -4.34 3.47
CA ASN A 363 -21.70 -5.01 3.77
C ASN A 363 -20.52 -4.16 3.33
N GLN A 364 -20.63 -3.45 2.19
CA GLN A 364 -19.58 -2.55 1.73
C GLN A 364 -19.38 -1.36 2.67
N ILE A 365 -20.46 -0.78 3.22
CA ILE A 365 -20.35 0.32 4.20
C ILE A 365 -19.65 -0.16 5.47
N VAL A 366 -19.94 -1.38 5.93
CA VAL A 366 -19.25 -1.98 7.09
C VAL A 366 -17.77 -2.18 6.80
N ILE A 367 -17.44 -2.68 5.60
CA ILE A 367 -16.04 -2.83 5.15
C ILE A 367 -15.33 -1.47 5.11
N ASP A 368 -15.94 -0.44 4.53
CA ASP A 368 -15.36 0.91 4.47
C ASP A 368 -15.03 1.43 5.87
N TYR A 369 -15.93 1.21 6.83
CA TYR A 369 -15.69 1.61 8.21
C TYR A 369 -14.59 0.79 8.87
N MET A 370 -14.67 -0.54 8.80
CA MET A 370 -13.70 -1.42 9.49
C MET A 370 -12.29 -1.29 8.91
N ALA A 371 -12.15 -1.21 7.59
CA ALA A 371 -10.85 -0.99 6.96
C ALA A 371 -10.25 0.38 7.30
N SER A 372 -11.09 1.38 7.60
CA SER A 372 -10.62 2.71 7.98
C SER A 372 -10.02 2.80 9.39
N MET A 373 -10.21 1.79 10.25
CA MET A 373 -9.76 1.82 11.64
C MET A 373 -8.24 1.70 11.74
N THR A 374 -7.69 2.28 12.81
CA THR A 374 -6.35 1.95 13.31
C THR A 374 -6.43 0.73 14.22
N ASP A 375 -5.31 0.13 14.57
CA ASP A 375 -5.26 -1.07 15.41
C ASP A 375 -5.83 -0.78 16.81
N ASP A 376 -5.43 0.33 17.42
CA ASP A 376 -5.90 0.74 18.74
C ASP A 376 -7.39 1.10 18.72
N TYR A 377 -7.83 1.85 17.70
CA TYR A 377 -9.25 2.16 17.57
C TYR A 377 -10.11 0.89 17.43
N CYS A 378 -9.64 -0.10 16.68
CA CYS A 378 -10.35 -1.37 16.50
C CYS A 378 -10.51 -2.12 17.82
N THR A 379 -9.45 -2.19 18.63
CA THR A 379 -9.48 -2.86 19.96
C THR A 379 -10.37 -2.14 20.96
N GLU A 380 -10.27 -0.81 21.03
CA GLU A 380 -11.10 0.01 21.90
C GLU A 380 -12.57 -0.03 21.51
N LEU A 381 -12.88 0.04 20.21
CA LEU A 381 -14.24 -0.07 19.71
C LEU A 381 -14.86 -1.42 20.06
N TYR A 382 -14.10 -2.52 19.93
CA TYR A 382 -14.60 -3.83 20.31
C TYR A 382 -15.00 -3.86 21.80
N ASN A 383 -14.13 -3.40 22.69
CA ASN A 383 -14.40 -3.36 24.13
C ASN A 383 -15.59 -2.46 24.50
N TYR A 384 -15.75 -1.34 23.77
CA TYR A 384 -16.91 -0.47 23.91
C TYR A 384 -18.22 -1.17 23.47
N MET A 385 -18.19 -1.91 22.36
CA MET A 385 -19.39 -2.59 21.83
C MET A 385 -19.75 -3.86 22.59
N PHE A 386 -18.77 -4.49 23.25
CA PHE A 386 -18.94 -5.75 23.97
C PHE A 386 -18.39 -5.71 25.40
N PRO A 387 -18.94 -4.82 26.27
CA PRO A 387 -18.40 -4.61 27.63
C PRO A 387 -18.48 -5.86 28.52
N ASP A 388 -19.39 -6.78 28.23
CA ASP A 388 -19.52 -8.06 28.97
C ASP A 388 -18.48 -9.11 28.55
N LYS A 389 -17.75 -8.87 27.47
CA LYS A 389 -16.74 -9.79 26.91
C LYS A 389 -15.51 -9.00 26.43
N PRO A 390 -14.91 -8.18 27.28
CA PRO A 390 -13.75 -7.40 26.88
C PRO A 390 -12.58 -8.33 26.55
N ILE A 391 -11.75 -7.91 25.61
CA ILE A 391 -10.48 -8.56 25.33
C ILE A 391 -9.35 -7.66 25.81
N ASP A 392 -8.47 -8.25 26.59
CA ASP A 392 -7.20 -7.63 26.96
C ASP A 392 -6.11 -8.16 26.02
N PHE A 393 -5.50 -7.22 25.29
CA PHE A 393 -4.33 -7.49 24.47
C PHE A 393 -3.07 -7.20 25.28
N HIS A 394 -2.21 -8.18 25.39
CA HIS A 394 -0.88 -7.95 25.92
C HIS A 394 -0.08 -7.15 24.90
N TYR A 395 0.33 -5.95 25.29
CA TYR A 395 1.26 -5.13 24.51
C TYR A 395 2.68 -5.36 25.02
N HIS A 396 3.58 -5.76 24.15
CA HIS A 396 5.01 -5.81 24.45
C HIS A 396 5.52 -4.40 24.73
N GLY A 397 5.86 -4.14 25.99
CA GLY A 397 6.25 -2.81 26.47
C GLY A 397 7.73 -2.52 26.30
N TYR A 398 8.11 -1.23 26.45
CA TYR A 398 9.51 -0.77 26.31
C TYR A 398 10.49 -1.45 27.26
N PHE A 399 10.05 -1.85 28.45
CA PHE A 399 10.90 -2.35 29.53
C PHE A 399 10.65 -3.83 29.83
N GLU A 400 9.97 -4.55 28.97
CA GLU A 400 9.63 -5.96 29.18
C GLU A 400 10.89 -6.85 29.28
N ASP A 401 11.98 -6.42 28.68
CA ASP A 401 13.28 -7.10 28.74
C ASP A 401 14.10 -6.79 30.00
N MET A 402 13.61 -5.89 30.83
CA MET A 402 14.26 -5.51 32.08
C MET A 402 13.56 -6.13 33.31
N MET A 403 12.44 -6.81 33.11
CA MET A 403 11.69 -7.52 34.13
C MET A 403 12.09 -8.98 34.20
#